data_1bca81cdfdd642ef867181d60d61576e
#
_entry.id   1bca81cdfdd642ef867181d60d61576e
#
_cell.length_a   1.000
_cell.length_b   1.000
_cell.length_c   1.000
_cell.angle_alpha   90.00
_cell.angle_beta   90.00
_cell.angle_gamma   90.00
#
_symmetry.space_group_name_H-M   'P 1'
#
loop_
_entity.id
_entity.type
_entity.pdbx_description
1 polymer ?
#
loop_
_entity_poly.entity_id
_entity_poly.type
_entity_poly.pdbx_seq_one_letter_code
_entity_poly.pdbx_strand_id
1 'polypeptide(L)'
;MEQKKKKGYGAGIVTGILATVLVGLLLLGGFRVITNTAGSYASGKVTEKEVSKKLDKLNALIDKYYLYEDEIDTEKLAEGIYSGYTSALGDKYTVYYDEDETKALMESTSGTFSGVGATLTKDADTDYATIVNVYEDSPAEKAGLKAGDILEKIDDHEVGDEQLDTVVSWIKGEKGTDVKITVLRDGEELELTATRDTIEVKTVSYEMKENQIGYIRVSEFDTVTYDQFKEALDDLEKQGMQGLIVDLRNNPGGSLDTVTNMLRLLLPEGTIVSTKDKNGKTDEITCDGTHEFKKPMAVLVNQYSASASEIFSGAVQDYGTAKIVGVTTYGKGVVQQLMDLGDGTCLKVTIAEYYTPNGRSINGKGVEPDVEVEYQYDEENPKADNQLDQALSTVQGEISESTQNR
;
A
#
# COMPACT_ATOMS: atom_id res chain seq x y z
N MET A 1 4.40 1.44 -62.77
CA MET A 1 3.75 2.30 -61.72
C MET A 1 3.18 1.42 -60.65
N GLU A 2 3.48 1.78 -59.38
CA GLU A 2 2.95 1.23 -58.14
C GLU A 2 3.42 -0.14 -57.66
N GLN A 3 4.61 -0.13 -57.04
CA GLN A 3 4.91 -0.96 -55.89
C GLN A 3 5.60 -0.08 -54.83
N LYS A 4 4.82 0.56 -53.97
CA LYS A 4 5.28 1.18 -52.72
C LYS A 4 4.12 1.36 -51.77
N LYS A 5 3.90 0.38 -50.84
CA LYS A 5 3.28 0.55 -49.54
C LYS A 5 2.97 -0.79 -48.87
N LYS A 6 3.99 -1.53 -48.42
CA LYS A 6 3.80 -2.64 -47.44
C LYS A 6 5.03 -2.86 -46.55
N LYS A 7 5.80 -1.82 -46.20
CA LYS A 7 6.95 -1.95 -45.30
C LYS A 7 6.77 -1.32 -43.90
N GLY A 8 5.63 -0.68 -43.62
CA GLY A 8 5.43 -0.01 -42.35
C GLY A 8 4.77 -0.89 -41.27
N TYR A 9 3.91 -1.85 -41.65
CA TYR A 9 3.15 -2.65 -40.66
C TYR A 9 3.97 -3.74 -39.96
N GLY A 10 4.91 -4.37 -40.67
CA GLY A 10 5.79 -5.42 -40.11
C GLY A 10 6.78 -4.88 -39.07
N ALA A 11 7.32 -3.68 -39.32
CA ALA A 11 8.27 -3.04 -38.38
C ALA A 11 7.60 -2.56 -37.11
N GLY A 12 6.33 -2.09 -37.16
CA GLY A 12 5.57 -1.69 -35.99
C GLY A 12 5.18 -2.87 -35.10
N ILE A 13 4.86 -4.02 -35.68
CA ILE A 13 4.52 -5.24 -34.92
C ILE A 13 5.78 -5.81 -34.24
N VAL A 14 6.91 -5.82 -34.90
CA VAL A 14 8.18 -6.32 -34.32
C VAL A 14 8.69 -5.39 -33.21
N THR A 15 8.55 -4.06 -33.36
CA THR A 15 8.88 -3.11 -32.29
C THR A 15 7.88 -3.17 -31.14
N GLY A 16 6.59 -3.39 -31.39
CA GLY A 16 5.58 -3.61 -30.35
C GLY A 16 5.82 -4.89 -29.55
N ILE A 17 6.13 -6.01 -30.21
CA ILE A 17 6.46 -7.30 -29.54
C ILE A 17 7.78 -7.19 -28.76
N LEU A 18 8.81 -6.51 -29.30
CA LEU A 18 10.07 -6.27 -28.58
C LEU A 18 9.88 -5.34 -27.38
N ALA A 19 9.03 -4.32 -27.48
CA ALA A 19 8.71 -3.45 -26.35
C ALA A 19 7.90 -4.21 -25.27
N THR A 20 6.93 -5.05 -25.65
CA THR A 20 6.15 -5.86 -24.71
C THR A 20 7.00 -6.94 -24.03
N VAL A 21 7.94 -7.55 -24.76
CA VAL A 21 8.90 -8.52 -24.19
C VAL A 21 9.92 -7.82 -23.28
N LEU A 22 10.34 -6.58 -23.60
CA LEU A 22 11.23 -5.78 -22.75
C LEU A 22 10.52 -5.28 -21.47
N VAL A 23 9.25 -4.88 -21.57
CA VAL A 23 8.43 -4.52 -20.39
C VAL A 23 8.10 -5.77 -19.57
N GLY A 24 7.80 -6.90 -20.21
CA GLY A 24 7.64 -8.20 -19.52
C GLY A 24 8.93 -8.69 -18.86
N LEU A 25 10.10 -8.44 -19.44
CA LEU A 25 11.41 -8.76 -18.85
C LEU A 25 11.81 -7.76 -17.75
N LEU A 26 11.32 -6.51 -17.77
CA LEU A 26 11.50 -5.54 -16.69
C LEU A 26 10.57 -5.81 -15.50
N LEU A 27 9.36 -6.32 -15.76
CA LEU A 27 8.46 -6.80 -14.71
C LEU A 27 8.91 -8.15 -14.12
N LEU A 28 9.56 -9.02 -14.92
CA LEU A 28 10.19 -10.27 -14.48
C LEU A 28 11.63 -10.07 -14.00
N GLY A 29 12.29 -8.97 -14.35
CA GLY A 29 13.67 -8.66 -13.96
C GLY A 29 13.81 -8.14 -12.52
N GLY A 30 12.72 -7.83 -11.82
CA GLY A 30 12.69 -7.56 -10.39
C GLY A 30 12.86 -8.81 -9.52
N PHE A 31 12.54 -9.97 -10.05
CA PHE A 31 12.74 -11.27 -9.39
C PHE A 31 14.13 -11.82 -9.74
N ARG A 32 15.14 -11.51 -8.94
CA ARG A 32 16.40 -12.24 -8.96
C ARG A 32 16.22 -13.55 -8.21
N VAL A 33 16.05 -14.63 -8.94
CA VAL A 33 16.29 -15.97 -8.40
C VAL A 33 17.76 -16.02 -7.96
N ILE A 34 18.01 -16.12 -6.66
CA ILE A 34 19.33 -16.36 -6.12
C ILE A 34 19.66 -17.84 -6.40
N THR A 35 20.14 -18.14 -7.60
CA THR A 35 20.72 -19.46 -7.88
C THR A 35 22.03 -19.59 -7.09
N ASN A 36 22.09 -20.61 -6.26
CA ASN A 36 23.18 -21.14 -5.48
C ASN A 36 24.58 -20.78 -6.03
N THR A 37 25.17 -19.71 -5.52
CA THR A 37 26.60 -19.55 -5.50
C THR A 37 27.03 -19.69 -4.05
N ALA A 38 27.69 -20.80 -3.72
CA ALA A 38 28.42 -20.97 -2.46
C ALA A 38 29.49 -19.87 -2.38
N GLY A 39 29.06 -18.67 -2.00
CA GLY A 39 29.90 -17.51 -1.78
C GLY A 39 30.30 -17.46 -0.31
N SER A 40 31.56 -17.27 -0.05
CA SER A 40 32.18 -17.06 1.24
C SER A 40 31.33 -16.12 2.10
N TYR A 41 30.73 -16.63 3.15
CA TYR A 41 29.98 -15.85 4.13
C TYR A 41 30.92 -14.91 4.89
N ALA A 42 30.55 -13.64 4.99
CA ALA A 42 31.26 -12.66 5.82
C ALA A 42 31.33 -13.14 7.29
N SER A 43 32.47 -12.89 7.96
CA SER A 43 32.67 -13.26 9.34
C SER A 43 31.59 -12.67 10.25
N GLY A 44 30.87 -13.51 10.98
CA GLY A 44 29.82 -13.12 11.91
C GLY A 44 28.47 -13.81 11.67
N LYS A 45 28.34 -14.65 10.64
CA LYS A 45 27.11 -15.45 10.41
C LYS A 45 27.18 -16.77 11.15
N VAL A 46 26.04 -17.18 11.69
CA VAL A 46 25.85 -18.49 12.32
C VAL A 46 26.09 -19.58 11.29
N THR A 47 26.88 -20.59 11.60
CA THR A 47 27.14 -21.67 10.65
C THR A 47 25.99 -22.69 10.64
N GLU A 48 25.69 -23.24 9.48
CA GLU A 48 24.68 -24.30 9.31
C GLU A 48 24.92 -25.46 10.31
N LYS A 49 26.16 -25.88 10.49
CA LYS A 49 26.53 -26.96 11.41
C LYS A 49 26.21 -26.69 12.88
N GLU A 50 26.34 -25.44 13.33
CA GLU A 50 26.00 -25.05 14.71
C GLU A 50 24.50 -25.03 14.92
N VAL A 51 23.74 -24.49 13.94
CA VAL A 51 22.27 -24.47 13.98
C VAL A 51 21.72 -25.89 13.96
N SER A 52 22.10 -26.72 12.98
CA SER A 52 21.66 -28.12 12.86
C SER A 52 21.90 -28.90 14.13
N LYS A 53 23.13 -28.85 14.69
CA LYS A 53 23.45 -29.55 15.94
C LYS A 53 22.59 -29.14 17.12
N LYS A 54 22.20 -27.85 17.19
CA LYS A 54 21.32 -27.37 18.27
C LYS A 54 19.87 -27.82 18.02
N LEU A 55 19.40 -27.77 16.79
CA LEU A 55 18.06 -28.24 16.40
C LEU A 55 17.89 -29.74 16.64
N ASP A 56 18.87 -30.57 16.25
CA ASP A 56 18.87 -32.01 16.54
C ASP A 56 18.67 -32.29 18.03
N LYS A 57 19.35 -31.49 18.87
CA LYS A 57 19.25 -31.63 20.33
C LYS A 57 17.88 -31.18 20.86
N LEU A 58 17.32 -30.11 20.29
CA LEU A 58 15.98 -29.60 20.66
C LEU A 58 14.94 -30.64 20.27
N ASN A 59 14.97 -31.15 19.04
CA ASN A 59 14.05 -32.17 18.55
C ASN A 59 14.10 -33.43 19.47
N ALA A 60 15.27 -33.94 19.78
CA ALA A 60 15.42 -35.10 20.69
C ALA A 60 14.86 -34.86 22.10
N LEU A 61 14.81 -33.61 22.56
CA LEU A 61 14.24 -33.27 23.87
C LEU A 61 12.70 -33.09 23.74
N ILE A 62 12.22 -32.53 22.65
CA ILE A 62 10.79 -32.40 22.34
C ILE A 62 10.18 -33.78 22.21
N ASP A 63 10.73 -34.64 21.36
CA ASP A 63 10.26 -36.03 21.14
C ASP A 63 10.23 -36.83 22.46
N LYS A 64 11.16 -36.54 23.39
CA LYS A 64 11.23 -37.25 24.65
C LYS A 64 10.31 -36.73 25.76
N TYR A 65 10.00 -35.45 25.76
CA TYR A 65 9.41 -34.80 26.94
C TYR A 65 8.16 -33.95 26.65
N TYR A 66 7.89 -33.60 25.38
CA TYR A 66 6.75 -32.76 25.07
C TYR A 66 5.44 -33.55 25.19
N LEU A 67 4.51 -33.02 25.95
CA LEU A 67 3.26 -33.73 26.28
C LEU A 67 2.32 -33.90 25.09
N TYR A 68 2.35 -32.95 24.15
CA TYR A 68 1.44 -32.87 23.00
C TYR A 68 2.17 -33.21 21.69
N GLU A 69 2.95 -34.29 21.70
CA GLU A 69 3.76 -34.73 20.55
C GLU A 69 2.93 -34.95 19.29
N ASP A 70 1.72 -35.49 19.45
CA ASP A 70 0.79 -35.80 18.36
C ASP A 70 0.19 -34.53 17.72
N GLU A 71 0.35 -33.36 18.34
CA GLU A 71 -0.14 -32.05 17.85
C GLU A 71 0.96 -31.24 17.16
N ILE A 72 2.16 -31.76 17.04
CA ILE A 72 3.30 -31.03 16.45
C ILE A 72 3.10 -30.87 14.95
N ASP A 73 2.99 -29.60 14.53
CA ASP A 73 3.06 -29.18 13.14
C ASP A 73 4.50 -28.86 12.76
N THR A 74 5.12 -29.77 12.00
CA THR A 74 6.55 -29.65 11.62
C THR A 74 6.80 -28.52 10.62
N GLU A 75 5.78 -28.15 9.82
CA GLU A 75 5.85 -27.04 8.87
C GLU A 75 5.88 -25.71 9.63
N LYS A 76 4.98 -25.51 10.59
CA LYS A 76 5.02 -24.35 11.48
C LYS A 76 6.31 -24.22 12.30
N LEU A 77 6.91 -25.34 12.68
CA LEU A 77 8.21 -25.31 13.35
C LEU A 77 9.30 -24.78 12.42
N ALA A 78 9.31 -25.18 11.15
CA ALA A 78 10.28 -24.71 10.16
C ALA A 78 10.10 -23.22 9.90
N GLU A 79 8.84 -22.76 9.66
CA GLU A 79 8.50 -21.34 9.47
C GLU A 79 8.91 -20.49 10.69
N GLY A 80 8.71 -21.01 11.90
CA GLY A 80 9.14 -20.36 13.13
C GLY A 80 10.68 -20.17 13.22
N ILE A 81 11.47 -21.07 12.63
CA ILE A 81 12.93 -20.91 12.56
C ILE A 81 13.31 -19.78 11.61
N TYR A 82 12.71 -19.70 10.41
CA TYR A 82 13.00 -18.66 9.43
C TYR A 82 12.60 -17.28 9.93
N SER A 83 11.43 -17.16 10.50
CA SER A 83 10.91 -15.94 11.13
C SER A 83 11.80 -15.52 12.32
N GLY A 84 12.17 -16.46 13.21
CA GLY A 84 13.08 -16.19 14.34
C GLY A 84 14.48 -15.76 13.88
N TYR A 85 14.99 -16.32 12.79
CA TYR A 85 16.29 -15.95 12.23
C TYR A 85 16.31 -14.52 11.73
N THR A 86 15.29 -14.11 10.98
CA THR A 86 15.17 -12.74 10.45
C THR A 86 14.91 -11.72 11.55
N SER A 87 14.05 -12.04 12.52
CA SER A 87 13.77 -11.19 13.68
C SER A 87 15.02 -10.90 14.52
N ALA A 88 15.96 -11.86 14.58
CA ALA A 88 17.22 -11.70 15.32
C ALA A 88 18.19 -10.67 14.70
N LEU A 89 17.92 -10.16 13.49
CA LEU A 89 18.66 -9.05 12.89
C LEU A 89 18.43 -7.72 13.62
N GLY A 90 17.34 -7.60 14.39
CA GLY A 90 17.01 -6.39 15.14
C GLY A 90 16.46 -5.24 14.28
N ASP A 91 16.23 -5.49 12.99
CA ASP A 91 15.55 -4.56 12.08
C ASP A 91 14.07 -4.94 11.98
N LYS A 92 13.19 -4.10 12.53
CA LYS A 92 11.73 -4.32 12.52
C LYS A 92 11.08 -4.35 11.13
N TYR A 93 11.82 -3.92 10.10
CA TYR A 93 11.35 -3.86 8.72
C TYR A 93 11.83 -5.03 7.86
N THR A 94 12.85 -5.78 8.33
CA THR A 94 13.32 -7.00 7.67
C THR A 94 12.54 -8.18 8.25
N VAL A 95 11.64 -8.74 7.43
CA VAL A 95 10.67 -9.76 7.84
C VAL A 95 10.64 -10.89 6.82
N TYR A 96 10.64 -12.11 7.29
CA TYR A 96 10.30 -13.31 6.52
C TYR A 96 8.78 -13.47 6.52
N TYR A 97 8.21 -13.85 5.38
CA TYR A 97 6.80 -14.15 5.19
C TYR A 97 6.66 -15.56 4.66
N ASP A 98 5.81 -16.37 5.28
CA ASP A 98 5.39 -17.66 4.75
C ASP A 98 4.53 -17.50 3.47
N GLU A 99 4.02 -18.61 2.92
CA GLU A 99 3.25 -18.58 1.66
C GLU A 99 1.95 -17.75 1.81
N ASP A 100 1.20 -17.96 2.89
CA ASP A 100 -0.06 -17.25 3.14
C ASP A 100 0.18 -15.77 3.44
N GLU A 101 1.16 -15.46 4.25
CA GLU A 101 1.57 -14.09 4.57
C GLU A 101 2.10 -13.37 3.31
N THR A 102 2.86 -14.07 2.46
CA THR A 102 3.36 -13.54 1.18
C THR A 102 2.21 -13.18 0.26
N LYS A 103 1.22 -14.05 0.14
CA LYS A 103 0.02 -13.79 -0.66
C LYS A 103 -0.76 -12.58 -0.13
N ALA A 104 -0.99 -12.52 1.17
CA ALA A 104 -1.66 -11.38 1.82
C ALA A 104 -0.90 -10.06 1.59
N LEU A 105 0.43 -10.09 1.68
CA LEU A 105 1.29 -8.93 1.42
C LEU A 105 1.18 -8.46 -0.04
N MET A 106 1.17 -9.39 -1.00
CA MET A 106 1.02 -9.05 -2.42
C MET A 106 -0.37 -8.48 -2.72
N GLU A 107 -1.44 -9.04 -2.15
CA GLU A 107 -2.80 -8.49 -2.26
C GLU A 107 -2.86 -7.07 -1.71
N SER A 108 -2.34 -6.84 -0.50
CA SER A 108 -2.30 -5.52 0.14
C SER A 108 -1.51 -4.50 -0.72
N THR A 109 -0.32 -4.88 -1.19
CA THR A 109 0.52 -3.98 -1.99
C THR A 109 -0.07 -3.66 -3.36
N SER A 110 -0.81 -4.61 -3.96
CA SER A 110 -1.49 -4.38 -5.24
C SER A 110 -2.68 -3.43 -5.09
N GLY A 111 -3.32 -3.41 -3.94
CA GLY A 111 -4.62 -2.76 -3.72
C GLY A 111 -5.76 -3.51 -4.40
N THR A 112 -5.57 -4.81 -4.70
CA THR A 112 -6.61 -5.66 -5.29
C THR A 112 -6.66 -7.01 -4.58
N PHE A 113 -7.85 -7.55 -4.45
CA PHE A 113 -8.05 -8.91 -3.93
C PHE A 113 -9.18 -9.61 -4.69
N SER A 114 -9.19 -10.94 -4.63
CA SER A 114 -10.28 -11.71 -5.22
C SER A 114 -11.34 -12.04 -4.17
N GLY A 115 -12.55 -11.54 -4.40
CA GLY A 115 -13.67 -11.68 -3.45
C GLY A 115 -14.95 -11.07 -3.95
N VAL A 116 -15.81 -10.62 -3.03
CA VAL A 116 -17.14 -10.11 -3.37
C VAL A 116 -17.26 -8.57 -3.28
N GLY A 117 -16.36 -7.88 -2.60
CA GLY A 117 -16.39 -6.41 -2.48
C GLY A 117 -17.34 -5.92 -1.38
N ALA A 118 -17.15 -6.41 -0.16
CA ALA A 118 -17.82 -5.94 1.04
C ALA A 118 -16.81 -5.79 2.19
N THR A 119 -17.05 -4.80 3.06
CA THR A 119 -16.32 -4.63 4.31
C THR A 119 -17.10 -5.24 5.44
N LEU A 120 -16.45 -6.05 6.24
CA LEU A 120 -17.02 -6.75 7.39
C LEU A 120 -16.49 -6.17 8.70
N THR A 121 -17.30 -6.26 9.74
CA THR A 121 -16.89 -6.04 11.12
C THR A 121 -17.48 -7.13 12.00
N LYS A 122 -16.86 -7.38 13.15
CA LYS A 122 -17.46 -8.20 14.21
C LYS A 122 -17.92 -7.26 15.31
N ASP A 123 -19.20 -7.31 15.62
CA ASP A 123 -19.81 -6.48 16.68
C ASP A 123 -19.33 -6.98 18.04
N ALA A 124 -18.79 -6.09 18.87
CA ALA A 124 -18.18 -6.45 20.15
C ALA A 124 -19.19 -6.90 21.22
N ASP A 125 -20.45 -6.52 21.08
CA ASP A 125 -21.50 -6.82 22.05
C ASP A 125 -22.27 -8.11 21.69
N THR A 126 -22.47 -8.33 20.38
CA THR A 126 -23.26 -9.47 19.86
C THR A 126 -22.40 -10.58 19.29
N ASP A 127 -21.13 -10.31 19.05
CA ASP A 127 -20.16 -11.23 18.40
C ASP A 127 -20.56 -11.64 16.96
N TYR A 128 -21.50 -10.92 16.34
CA TYR A 128 -21.94 -11.19 14.97
C TYR A 128 -21.03 -10.53 13.92
N ALA A 129 -20.69 -11.30 12.88
CA ALA A 129 -20.05 -10.74 11.68
C ALA A 129 -21.10 -10.00 10.85
N THR A 130 -20.88 -8.71 10.59
CA THR A 130 -21.85 -7.83 9.94
C THR A 130 -21.19 -7.09 8.78
N ILE A 131 -21.92 -6.91 7.68
CA ILE A 131 -21.50 -6.08 6.55
C ILE A 131 -21.67 -4.61 6.92
N VAL A 132 -20.56 -3.85 6.93
CA VAL A 132 -20.60 -2.41 7.22
C VAL A 132 -20.62 -1.57 5.96
N ASN A 133 -20.07 -2.10 4.85
CA ASN A 133 -20.08 -1.41 3.56
C ASN A 133 -20.09 -2.42 2.41
N VAL A 134 -20.74 -2.07 1.31
CA VAL A 134 -20.71 -2.80 0.04
C VAL A 134 -20.16 -1.86 -1.01
N TYR A 135 -19.17 -2.31 -1.77
CA TYR A 135 -18.52 -1.50 -2.79
C TYR A 135 -19.43 -1.37 -4.02
N GLU A 136 -19.45 -0.18 -4.59
CA GLU A 136 -20.18 0.12 -5.82
C GLU A 136 -19.68 -0.78 -6.97
N ASP A 137 -20.60 -1.22 -7.83
CA ASP A 137 -20.35 -2.14 -8.95
C ASP A 137 -19.73 -3.51 -8.59
N SER A 138 -19.62 -3.83 -7.30
CA SER A 138 -19.05 -5.08 -6.81
C SER A 138 -19.97 -6.29 -7.02
N PRO A 139 -19.45 -7.53 -6.97
CA PRO A 139 -20.24 -8.75 -6.88
C PRO A 139 -21.23 -8.76 -5.71
N ALA A 140 -20.85 -8.22 -4.56
CA ALA A 140 -21.71 -8.11 -3.38
C ALA A 140 -22.95 -7.24 -3.65
N GLU A 141 -22.76 -6.07 -4.27
CA GLU A 141 -23.86 -5.19 -4.66
C GLU A 141 -24.78 -5.87 -5.68
N LYS A 142 -24.21 -6.49 -6.72
CA LYS A 142 -24.96 -7.22 -7.75
C LYS A 142 -25.74 -8.40 -7.20
N ALA A 143 -25.21 -9.07 -6.17
CA ALA A 143 -25.91 -10.15 -5.46
C ALA A 143 -27.01 -9.62 -4.54
N GLY A 144 -27.04 -8.32 -4.24
CA GLY A 144 -28.02 -7.69 -3.37
C GLY A 144 -27.66 -7.68 -1.89
N LEU A 145 -26.39 -7.90 -1.53
CA LEU A 145 -25.87 -7.69 -0.19
C LEU A 145 -25.95 -6.20 0.19
N LYS A 146 -26.13 -5.90 1.48
CA LYS A 146 -26.29 -4.54 1.98
C LYS A 146 -25.55 -4.32 3.30
N ALA A 147 -25.20 -3.06 3.57
CA ALA A 147 -24.74 -2.68 4.90
C ALA A 147 -25.85 -2.96 5.94
N GLY A 148 -25.45 -3.54 7.07
CA GLY A 148 -26.34 -3.99 8.12
C GLY A 148 -26.74 -5.47 8.03
N ASP A 149 -26.40 -6.18 6.97
CA ASP A 149 -26.61 -7.64 6.88
C ASP A 149 -25.73 -8.36 7.89
N ILE A 150 -26.32 -9.23 8.69
CA ILE A 150 -25.60 -10.12 9.61
C ILE A 150 -25.32 -11.43 8.88
N LEU A 151 -24.06 -11.86 8.85
CA LEU A 151 -23.65 -13.10 8.19
C LEU A 151 -24.00 -14.30 9.08
N GLU A 152 -24.75 -15.24 8.56
CA GLU A 152 -25.10 -16.49 9.26
C GLU A 152 -24.35 -17.69 8.71
N LYS A 153 -24.17 -17.74 7.37
CA LYS A 153 -23.53 -18.89 6.72
C LYS A 153 -22.81 -18.48 5.43
N ILE A 154 -21.66 -19.09 5.19
CA ILE A 154 -20.88 -18.97 3.95
C ILE A 154 -20.69 -20.36 3.36
N ASP A 155 -21.27 -20.64 2.19
CA ASP A 155 -21.38 -21.97 1.61
C ASP A 155 -21.93 -22.96 2.63
N ASP A 156 -21.15 -23.97 3.04
CA ASP A 156 -21.54 -24.97 4.04
C ASP A 156 -21.04 -24.62 5.48
N HIS A 157 -20.41 -23.47 5.68
CA HIS A 157 -19.81 -23.04 6.95
C HIS A 157 -20.75 -22.12 7.73
N GLU A 158 -21.11 -22.49 8.96
CA GLU A 158 -21.82 -21.62 9.89
C GLU A 158 -20.86 -20.54 10.42
N VAL A 159 -21.28 -19.27 10.39
CA VAL A 159 -20.44 -18.14 10.83
C VAL A 159 -20.34 -18.10 12.36
N GLY A 160 -21.47 -18.13 13.07
CA GLY A 160 -21.52 -18.21 14.54
C GLY A 160 -20.54 -17.28 15.25
N ASP A 161 -19.71 -17.87 16.12
CA ASP A 161 -18.66 -17.20 16.90
C ASP A 161 -17.26 -17.27 16.25
N GLU A 162 -17.17 -17.67 14.98
CA GLU A 162 -15.92 -17.75 14.25
C GLU A 162 -15.16 -16.43 14.18
N GLN A 163 -13.83 -16.51 14.10
CA GLN A 163 -13.00 -15.31 13.95
C GLN A 163 -13.28 -14.63 12.62
N LEU A 164 -13.26 -13.30 12.60
CA LEU A 164 -13.57 -12.52 11.39
C LEU A 164 -12.67 -12.89 10.19
N ASP A 165 -11.38 -13.13 10.44
CA ASP A 165 -10.41 -13.52 9.41
C ASP A 165 -10.79 -14.87 8.77
N THR A 166 -11.29 -15.83 9.56
CA THR A 166 -11.81 -17.10 9.08
C THR A 166 -13.01 -16.88 8.16
N VAL A 167 -13.97 -16.06 8.57
CA VAL A 167 -15.17 -15.73 7.77
C VAL A 167 -14.76 -15.04 6.46
N VAL A 168 -13.83 -14.09 6.53
CA VAL A 168 -13.28 -13.41 5.35
C VAL A 168 -12.60 -14.41 4.41
N SER A 169 -11.87 -15.39 4.93
CA SER A 169 -11.20 -16.41 4.11
C SER A 169 -12.18 -17.27 3.32
N TRP A 170 -13.37 -17.59 3.87
CA TRP A 170 -14.42 -18.33 3.17
C TRP A 170 -15.10 -17.50 2.07
N ILE A 171 -15.22 -16.19 2.26
CA ILE A 171 -15.80 -15.28 1.26
C ILE A 171 -14.82 -15.03 0.12
N LYS A 172 -13.52 -14.88 0.42
CA LYS A 172 -12.46 -14.79 -0.60
C LYS A 172 -12.36 -16.10 -1.38
N GLY A 173 -11.72 -16.04 -2.54
CA GLY A 173 -11.50 -17.23 -3.38
C GLY A 173 -11.15 -16.87 -4.81
N GLU A 174 -11.02 -17.86 -5.68
CA GLU A 174 -10.63 -17.69 -7.07
C GLU A 174 -11.67 -16.86 -7.84
N LYS A 175 -11.21 -15.90 -8.64
CA LYS A 175 -12.05 -15.10 -9.53
C LYS A 175 -12.90 -15.97 -10.45
N GLY A 176 -14.17 -15.64 -10.56
CA GLY A 176 -15.14 -16.35 -11.38
C GLY A 176 -15.81 -17.55 -10.70
N THR A 177 -15.45 -17.86 -9.44
CA THR A 177 -16.16 -18.86 -8.64
C THR A 177 -17.30 -18.23 -7.86
N ASP A 178 -18.36 -18.98 -7.60
CA ASP A 178 -19.50 -18.52 -6.82
C ASP A 178 -19.28 -18.78 -5.32
N VAL A 179 -19.85 -17.93 -4.48
CA VAL A 179 -19.99 -18.11 -3.04
C VAL A 179 -21.42 -17.84 -2.63
N LYS A 180 -22.01 -18.73 -1.84
CA LYS A 180 -23.32 -18.55 -1.23
C LYS A 180 -23.16 -17.87 0.13
N ILE A 181 -23.87 -16.80 0.33
CA ILE A 181 -23.83 -16.01 1.56
C ILE A 181 -25.25 -15.94 2.12
N THR A 182 -25.47 -16.57 3.26
CA THR A 182 -26.74 -16.48 3.98
C THR A 182 -26.62 -15.35 4.99
N VAL A 183 -27.55 -14.40 4.94
CA VAL A 183 -27.61 -13.24 5.82
C VAL A 183 -28.92 -13.13 6.53
N LEU A 184 -28.92 -12.62 7.74
CA LEU A 184 -30.09 -12.14 8.46
C LEU A 184 -30.29 -10.66 8.21
N ARG A 185 -31.42 -10.28 7.57
CA ARG A 185 -31.80 -8.90 7.25
C ARG A 185 -33.24 -8.66 7.73
N ASP A 186 -33.46 -7.68 8.59
CA ASP A 186 -34.78 -7.32 9.13
C ASP A 186 -35.54 -8.49 9.78
N GLY A 187 -34.80 -9.48 10.28
CA GLY A 187 -35.33 -10.71 10.90
C GLY A 187 -35.69 -11.82 9.89
N GLU A 188 -35.37 -11.66 8.65
CA GLU A 188 -35.55 -12.65 7.58
C GLU A 188 -34.20 -13.20 7.10
N GLU A 189 -34.10 -14.52 6.95
CA GLU A 189 -32.93 -15.18 6.37
C GLU A 189 -32.99 -15.11 4.84
N LEU A 190 -31.91 -14.65 4.23
CA LEU A 190 -31.77 -14.51 2.79
C LEU A 190 -30.50 -15.24 2.30
N GLU A 191 -30.65 -16.19 1.36
CA GLU A 191 -29.52 -16.80 0.67
C GLU A 191 -29.22 -16.02 -0.62
N LEU A 192 -28.01 -15.47 -0.71
CA LEU A 192 -27.55 -14.67 -1.84
C LEU A 192 -26.30 -15.33 -2.44
N THR A 193 -26.19 -15.34 -3.77
CA THR A 193 -25.03 -15.89 -4.46
C THR A 193 -24.27 -14.76 -5.13
N ALA A 194 -22.99 -14.62 -4.82
CA ALA A 194 -22.09 -13.67 -5.45
C ALA A 194 -20.99 -14.41 -6.21
N THR A 195 -20.72 -13.99 -7.46
CA THR A 195 -19.59 -14.51 -8.23
C THR A 195 -18.36 -13.66 -7.92
N ARG A 196 -17.31 -14.27 -7.34
CA ARG A 196 -16.08 -13.59 -6.96
C ARG A 196 -15.42 -12.94 -8.16
N ASP A 197 -14.93 -11.72 -7.97
CA ASP A 197 -14.18 -10.97 -8.98
C ASP A 197 -12.96 -10.29 -8.35
N THR A 198 -12.10 -9.71 -9.19
CA THR A 198 -11.05 -8.82 -8.71
C THR A 198 -11.70 -7.54 -8.20
N ILE A 199 -11.49 -7.25 -6.93
CA ILE A 199 -11.98 -6.05 -6.25
C ILE A 199 -10.82 -5.08 -6.10
N GLU A 200 -11.00 -3.86 -6.58
CA GLU A 200 -10.05 -2.78 -6.38
C GLU A 200 -10.37 -2.01 -5.10
N VAL A 201 -9.38 -1.86 -4.24
CA VAL A 201 -9.50 -1.08 -3.01
C VAL A 201 -9.51 0.40 -3.34
N LYS A 202 -10.48 1.13 -2.81
CA LYS A 202 -10.55 2.58 -2.98
C LYS A 202 -9.59 3.26 -2.00
N THR A 203 -8.37 3.57 -2.45
CA THR A 203 -7.32 4.24 -1.66
C THR A 203 -7.36 5.75 -1.78
N VAL A 204 -8.12 6.28 -2.74
CA VAL A 204 -8.28 7.72 -2.98
C VAL A 204 -9.74 8.12 -2.85
N SER A 205 -9.99 9.18 -2.10
CA SER A 205 -11.27 9.88 -2.09
C SER A 205 -11.03 11.38 -2.32
N TYR A 206 -11.94 12.05 -3.02
CA TYR A 206 -11.77 13.44 -3.34
C TYR A 206 -13.10 14.19 -3.38
N GLU A 207 -13.00 15.49 -3.18
CA GLU A 207 -14.13 16.41 -3.31
C GLU A 207 -13.65 17.84 -3.59
N MET A 208 -14.52 18.65 -4.19
CA MET A 208 -14.30 20.09 -4.29
C MET A 208 -14.79 20.77 -3.00
N LYS A 209 -13.88 21.44 -2.30
CA LYS A 209 -14.19 22.26 -1.13
C LYS A 209 -14.58 23.67 -1.54
N GLU A 210 -14.97 24.50 -0.56
CA GLU A 210 -15.25 25.91 -0.77
C GLU A 210 -14.05 26.62 -1.42
N ASN A 211 -14.33 27.75 -2.09
CA ASN A 211 -13.33 28.55 -2.80
C ASN A 211 -12.57 27.80 -3.91
N GLN A 212 -13.19 26.76 -4.49
CA GLN A 212 -12.60 25.92 -5.55
C GLN A 212 -11.26 25.30 -5.14
N ILE A 213 -11.13 24.89 -3.91
CA ILE A 213 -9.99 24.11 -3.44
C ILE A 213 -10.31 22.63 -3.57
N GLY A 214 -9.53 21.91 -4.38
CA GLY A 214 -9.62 20.46 -4.47
C GLY A 214 -9.06 19.83 -3.20
N TYR A 215 -9.72 18.79 -2.70
CA TYR A 215 -9.25 17.97 -1.60
C TYR A 215 -9.15 16.53 -2.07
N ILE A 216 -7.98 15.93 -1.92
CA ILE A 216 -7.71 14.52 -2.23
C ILE A 216 -7.12 13.87 -0.99
N ARG A 217 -7.80 12.84 -0.46
CA ARG A 217 -7.27 12.00 0.60
C ARG A 217 -6.70 10.73 0.00
N VAL A 218 -5.49 10.37 0.39
CA VAL A 218 -4.81 9.14 0.01
C VAL A 218 -4.56 8.32 1.27
N SER A 219 -5.20 7.15 1.38
CA SER A 219 -5.07 6.29 2.57
C SER A 219 -3.83 5.42 2.54
N GLU A 220 -3.41 4.95 1.36
CA GLU A 220 -2.22 4.11 1.13
C GLU A 220 -1.67 4.34 -0.29
N PHE A 221 -0.42 3.93 -0.54
CA PHE A 221 0.20 4.02 -1.85
C PHE A 221 0.31 2.62 -2.49
N ASP A 222 -0.84 2.00 -2.77
CA ASP A 222 -0.92 0.74 -3.48
C ASP A 222 -0.76 0.94 -4.99
N THR A 223 -0.64 -0.14 -5.74
CA THR A 223 -0.48 -0.04 -7.20
C THR A 223 -1.65 0.70 -7.86
N VAL A 224 -2.87 0.49 -7.39
CA VAL A 224 -4.09 1.14 -7.91
C VAL A 224 -4.18 2.63 -7.60
N THR A 225 -3.47 3.12 -6.58
CA THR A 225 -3.59 4.49 -6.07
C THR A 225 -3.18 5.55 -7.10
N TYR A 226 -2.21 5.24 -7.97
CA TYR A 226 -1.77 6.19 -9.01
C TYR A 226 -2.90 6.56 -9.97
N ASP A 227 -3.61 5.57 -10.48
CA ASP A 227 -4.69 5.81 -11.45
C ASP A 227 -5.87 6.53 -10.78
N GLN A 228 -6.23 6.14 -9.56
CA GLN A 228 -7.27 6.81 -8.76
C GLN A 228 -6.90 8.26 -8.44
N PHE A 229 -5.64 8.53 -8.07
CA PHE A 229 -5.17 9.90 -7.81
C PHE A 229 -5.17 10.75 -9.07
N LYS A 230 -4.72 10.19 -10.18
CA LYS A 230 -4.73 10.88 -11.47
C LYS A 230 -6.15 11.22 -11.91
N GLU A 231 -7.10 10.29 -11.79
CA GLU A 231 -8.51 10.54 -12.09
C GLU A 231 -9.08 11.65 -11.21
N ALA A 232 -8.82 11.62 -9.90
CA ALA A 232 -9.25 12.65 -8.95
C ALA A 232 -8.69 14.03 -9.32
N LEU A 233 -7.40 14.10 -9.64
CA LEU A 233 -6.74 15.34 -10.04
C LEU A 233 -7.33 15.90 -11.35
N ASP A 234 -7.49 15.06 -12.36
CA ASP A 234 -8.05 15.42 -13.66
C ASP A 234 -9.50 15.90 -13.54
N ASP A 235 -10.30 15.29 -12.66
CA ASP A 235 -11.70 15.67 -12.45
C ASP A 235 -11.81 17.02 -11.70
N LEU A 236 -11.03 17.23 -10.64
CA LEU A 236 -10.98 18.50 -9.92
C LEU A 236 -10.47 19.64 -10.82
N GLU A 237 -9.53 19.38 -11.71
CA GLU A 237 -9.10 20.34 -12.73
C GLU A 237 -10.23 20.73 -13.68
N LYS A 238 -11.02 19.76 -14.18
CA LYS A 238 -12.20 20.01 -15.04
C LYS A 238 -13.28 20.82 -14.30
N GLN A 239 -13.41 20.63 -12.99
CA GLN A 239 -14.32 21.41 -12.13
C GLN A 239 -13.82 22.84 -11.87
N GLY A 240 -12.61 23.19 -12.31
CA GLY A 240 -12.06 24.54 -12.18
C GLY A 240 -11.31 24.81 -10.87
N MET A 241 -10.72 23.76 -10.28
CA MET A 241 -9.90 23.84 -9.07
C MET A 241 -8.86 24.99 -9.17
N GLN A 242 -8.73 25.77 -8.10
CA GLN A 242 -7.78 26.89 -7.99
C GLN A 242 -6.60 26.60 -7.06
N GLY A 243 -6.72 25.60 -6.19
CA GLY A 243 -5.69 25.10 -5.28
C GLY A 243 -5.99 23.69 -4.85
N LEU A 244 -5.04 22.97 -4.27
CA LEU A 244 -5.13 21.55 -3.92
C LEU A 244 -4.71 21.31 -2.48
N ILE A 245 -5.44 20.46 -1.79
CA ILE A 245 -5.02 19.85 -0.53
C ILE A 245 -4.90 18.34 -0.74
N VAL A 246 -3.72 17.77 -0.44
CA VAL A 246 -3.50 16.33 -0.39
C VAL A 246 -3.42 15.90 1.07
N ASP A 247 -4.32 15.03 1.51
CA ASP A 247 -4.36 14.53 2.89
C ASP A 247 -3.71 13.15 2.99
N LEU A 248 -2.55 13.11 3.64
CA LEU A 248 -1.76 11.91 3.92
C LEU A 248 -1.79 11.52 5.41
N ARG A 249 -2.68 12.10 6.20
CA ARG A 249 -2.82 11.73 7.62
C ARG A 249 -3.24 10.28 7.76
N ASN A 250 -2.58 9.57 8.66
CA ASN A 250 -2.75 8.12 8.91
C ASN A 250 -2.37 7.23 7.70
N ASN A 251 -1.67 7.74 6.71
CA ASN A 251 -1.19 6.96 5.58
C ASN A 251 0.20 6.37 5.91
N PRO A 252 0.33 5.03 6.09
CA PRO A 252 1.58 4.38 6.50
C PRO A 252 2.64 4.31 5.37
N GLY A 253 2.26 4.73 4.16
CA GLY A 253 3.09 4.65 2.96
C GLY A 253 2.60 3.62 1.95
N GLY A 254 3.51 2.87 1.36
CA GLY A 254 3.26 1.87 0.33
C GLY A 254 4.36 1.84 -0.73
N SER A 255 3.98 1.67 -1.99
CA SER A 255 4.87 1.49 -3.14
C SER A 255 5.67 2.76 -3.46
N LEU A 256 6.99 2.60 -3.59
CA LEU A 256 7.89 3.65 -4.06
C LEU A 256 7.55 4.08 -5.50
N ASP A 257 7.23 3.12 -6.37
CA ASP A 257 6.87 3.40 -7.76
C ASP A 257 5.57 4.21 -7.83
N THR A 258 4.58 3.87 -7.02
CA THR A 258 3.30 4.58 -6.96
C THR A 258 3.49 6.03 -6.55
N VAL A 259 4.17 6.28 -5.42
CA VAL A 259 4.37 7.65 -4.95
C VAL A 259 5.21 8.50 -5.90
N THR A 260 6.24 7.91 -6.53
CA THR A 260 7.07 8.64 -7.50
C THR A 260 6.32 8.94 -8.80
N ASN A 261 5.42 8.04 -9.25
CA ASN A 261 4.54 8.31 -10.39
C ASN A 261 3.53 9.42 -10.07
N MET A 262 2.94 9.44 -8.87
CA MET A 262 2.07 10.54 -8.43
C MET A 262 2.81 11.88 -8.37
N LEU A 263 4.04 11.88 -7.84
CA LEU A 263 4.87 13.09 -7.79
C LEU A 263 5.26 13.61 -9.17
N ARG A 264 5.40 12.75 -10.19
CA ARG A 264 5.59 13.19 -11.58
C ARG A 264 4.42 13.99 -12.16
N LEU A 265 3.23 13.89 -11.57
CA LEU A 265 2.07 14.73 -11.94
C LEU A 265 2.09 16.11 -11.28
N LEU A 266 3.04 16.37 -10.36
CA LEU A 266 3.01 17.56 -9.50
C LEU A 266 4.31 18.36 -9.54
N LEU A 267 5.47 17.69 -9.67
CA LEU A 267 6.78 18.33 -9.50
C LEU A 267 7.34 18.89 -10.81
N PRO A 268 8.18 19.93 -10.74
CA PRO A 268 9.01 20.35 -11.85
C PRO A 268 10.08 19.30 -12.19
N GLU A 269 10.87 19.53 -13.26
CA GLU A 269 12.02 18.71 -13.60
C GLU A 269 13.05 18.67 -12.46
N GLY A 270 13.48 17.43 -12.11
CA GLY A 270 14.52 17.23 -11.09
C GLY A 270 14.40 15.89 -10.35
N THR A 271 15.17 15.73 -9.28
CA THR A 271 15.18 14.55 -8.44
C THR A 271 13.93 14.50 -7.55
N ILE A 272 13.19 13.39 -7.55
CA ILE A 272 12.08 13.14 -6.62
C ILE A 272 12.63 12.61 -5.28
N VAL A 273 13.47 11.60 -5.36
CA VAL A 273 14.06 10.91 -4.20
C VAL A 273 15.36 10.27 -4.63
N SER A 274 16.35 10.23 -3.75
CA SER A 274 17.55 9.43 -3.92
C SER A 274 17.66 8.37 -2.86
N THR A 275 18.28 7.24 -3.19
CA THR A 275 18.52 6.12 -2.28
C THR A 275 20.01 5.85 -2.16
N LYS A 276 20.45 5.37 -0.97
CA LYS A 276 21.84 5.00 -0.74
C LYS A 276 21.92 3.62 -0.08
N ASP A 277 22.57 2.68 -0.75
CA ASP A 277 22.74 1.32 -0.28
C ASP A 277 23.89 1.17 0.74
N LYS A 278 24.06 -0.04 1.30
CA LYS A 278 25.14 -0.39 2.24
C LYS A 278 26.56 -0.21 1.69
N ASN A 279 26.74 -0.14 0.36
CA ASN A 279 28.03 0.05 -0.30
C ASN A 279 28.27 1.53 -0.65
N GLY A 280 27.32 2.42 -0.32
CA GLY A 280 27.37 3.83 -0.63
C GLY A 280 26.97 4.17 -2.05
N LYS A 281 26.41 3.20 -2.83
CA LYS A 281 25.86 3.46 -4.17
C LYS A 281 24.58 4.27 -4.01
N THR A 282 24.48 5.36 -4.74
CA THR A 282 23.30 6.22 -4.82
C THR A 282 22.58 5.98 -6.14
N ASP A 283 21.27 5.77 -6.06
CA ASP A 283 20.36 5.74 -7.21
C ASP A 283 19.33 6.86 -7.04
N GLU A 284 18.95 7.51 -8.14
CA GLU A 284 18.01 8.63 -8.15
C GLU A 284 16.78 8.30 -8.99
N ILE A 285 15.60 8.70 -8.49
CA ILE A 285 14.34 8.69 -9.24
C ILE A 285 14.00 10.14 -9.55
N THR A 286 13.71 10.43 -10.82
CA THR A 286 13.55 11.79 -11.32
C THR A 286 12.18 12.06 -11.91
N CYS A 287 11.83 13.33 -12.01
CA CYS A 287 10.70 13.90 -12.71
C CYS A 287 11.21 14.69 -13.94
N ASP A 288 10.48 14.64 -15.05
CA ASP A 288 10.78 15.38 -16.27
C ASP A 288 10.11 16.76 -16.36
N GLY A 289 9.25 17.07 -15.38
CA GLY A 289 8.53 18.34 -15.26
C GLY A 289 7.41 18.56 -16.29
N THR A 290 7.04 17.53 -17.06
CA THR A 290 6.01 17.67 -18.12
C THR A 290 4.62 18.00 -17.57
N HIS A 291 4.33 17.65 -16.32
CA HIS A 291 3.02 17.80 -15.67
C HIS A 291 3.08 18.70 -14.43
N GLU A 292 4.06 19.61 -14.35
CA GLU A 292 4.26 20.49 -13.20
C GLU A 292 2.96 21.19 -12.75
N PHE A 293 2.54 20.94 -11.50
CA PHE A 293 1.37 21.57 -10.88
C PHE A 293 1.73 22.94 -10.34
N LYS A 294 1.08 24.00 -10.87
CA LYS A 294 1.46 25.41 -10.60
C LYS A 294 0.48 26.17 -9.70
N LYS A 295 -0.58 25.50 -9.24
CA LYS A 295 -1.53 26.11 -8.32
C LYS A 295 -1.07 25.94 -6.87
N PRO A 296 -1.49 26.81 -5.95
CA PRO A 296 -1.22 26.66 -4.53
C PRO A 296 -1.61 25.26 -4.02
N MET A 297 -0.73 24.66 -3.22
CA MET A 297 -0.95 23.33 -2.68
C MET A 297 -0.53 23.23 -1.22
N ALA A 298 -1.32 22.50 -0.42
CA ALA A 298 -0.94 22.07 0.91
C ALA A 298 -1.01 20.54 1.04
N VAL A 299 -0.18 19.97 1.91
CA VAL A 299 -0.20 18.54 2.25
C VAL A 299 -0.42 18.40 3.74
N LEU A 300 -1.51 17.71 4.11
CA LEU A 300 -1.81 17.36 5.49
C LEU A 300 -1.07 16.10 5.90
N VAL A 301 -0.35 16.16 7.01
CA VAL A 301 0.41 15.04 7.58
C VAL A 301 0.21 14.94 9.08
N ASN A 302 0.44 13.72 9.63
CA ASN A 302 0.51 13.49 11.06
C ASN A 302 1.60 12.45 11.41
N GLN A 303 1.74 12.13 12.69
CA GLN A 303 2.75 11.18 13.20
C GLN A 303 2.61 9.76 12.67
N TYR A 304 1.56 9.44 11.94
CA TYR A 304 1.32 8.16 11.28
C TYR A 304 1.56 8.23 9.76
N SER A 305 1.82 9.41 9.21
CA SER A 305 2.27 9.58 7.83
C SER A 305 3.70 9.07 7.72
N ALA A 306 3.93 7.98 6.98
CA ALA A 306 5.22 7.28 6.97
C ALA A 306 5.69 6.88 5.58
N SER A 307 7.01 6.65 5.42
CA SER A 307 7.60 6.05 4.21
C SER A 307 7.24 6.82 2.92
N ALA A 308 6.43 6.24 2.00
CA ALA A 308 6.00 6.90 0.76
C ALA A 308 5.30 8.25 1.03
N SER A 309 4.53 8.38 2.12
CA SER A 309 3.95 9.67 2.53
C SER A 309 5.03 10.71 2.86
N GLU A 310 6.16 10.27 3.39
CA GLU A 310 7.28 11.14 3.72
C GLU A 310 8.13 11.48 2.49
N ILE A 311 8.20 10.57 1.51
CA ILE A 311 8.77 10.87 0.18
C ILE A 311 7.91 11.94 -0.50
N PHE A 312 6.59 11.77 -0.49
CA PHE A 312 5.66 12.74 -1.06
C PHE A 312 5.81 14.11 -0.42
N SER A 313 5.63 14.19 0.89
CA SER A 313 5.66 15.44 1.63
C SER A 313 7.04 16.11 1.59
N GLY A 314 8.12 15.34 1.74
CA GLY A 314 9.50 15.84 1.67
C GLY A 314 9.88 16.37 0.30
N ALA A 315 9.42 15.72 -0.78
CA ALA A 315 9.69 16.16 -2.15
C ALA A 315 8.97 17.48 -2.46
N VAL A 316 7.65 17.57 -2.22
CA VAL A 316 6.91 18.82 -2.50
C VAL A 316 7.35 19.97 -1.62
N GLN A 317 7.78 19.70 -0.37
CA GLN A 317 8.36 20.71 0.53
C GLN A 317 9.69 21.24 0.00
N ASP A 318 10.61 20.36 -0.41
CA ASP A 318 11.93 20.74 -0.91
C ASP A 318 11.87 21.56 -2.20
N TYR A 319 10.91 21.30 -3.07
CA TYR A 319 10.64 22.11 -4.26
C TYR A 319 9.84 23.40 -3.95
N GLY A 320 9.27 23.52 -2.78
CA GLY A 320 8.38 24.64 -2.42
C GLY A 320 7.07 24.64 -3.21
N THR A 321 6.67 23.49 -3.76
CA THR A 321 5.41 23.31 -4.51
C THR A 321 4.20 23.16 -3.59
N ALA A 322 4.40 22.80 -2.33
CA ALA A 322 3.35 22.73 -1.32
C ALA A 322 3.84 23.17 0.06
N LYS A 323 2.88 23.60 0.89
CA LYS A 323 3.09 23.76 2.35
C LYS A 323 2.68 22.52 3.07
N ILE A 324 3.54 22.01 3.96
CA ILE A 324 3.22 20.89 4.82
C ILE A 324 2.52 21.41 6.08
N VAL A 325 1.33 20.88 6.36
CA VAL A 325 0.46 21.31 7.46
C VAL A 325 0.17 20.12 8.37
N GLY A 326 0.29 20.27 9.67
CA GLY A 326 0.01 19.24 10.65
C GLY A 326 1.10 19.08 11.69
N VAL A 327 1.53 17.86 11.96
CA VAL A 327 2.62 17.57 12.90
C VAL A 327 3.70 16.72 12.22
N THR A 328 4.89 16.66 12.83
CA THR A 328 6.03 15.88 12.31
C THR A 328 5.63 14.43 11.98
N THR A 329 6.06 13.96 10.82
CA THR A 329 5.76 12.62 10.33
C THR A 329 6.53 11.53 11.08
N TYR A 330 6.28 10.25 10.75
CA TYR A 330 6.78 9.09 11.50
C TYR A 330 8.31 8.94 11.54
N GLY A 331 9.02 9.25 10.46
CA GLY A 331 10.48 9.09 10.36
C GLY A 331 10.93 7.71 9.84
N LYS A 332 10.22 7.09 8.91
CA LYS A 332 10.66 5.86 8.23
C LYS A 332 11.42 6.21 6.95
N GLY A 333 12.73 6.42 7.06
CA GLY A 333 13.63 6.81 5.96
C GLY A 333 14.40 5.63 5.34
N VAL A 334 13.82 4.41 5.30
CA VAL A 334 14.46 3.20 4.77
C VAL A 334 13.58 2.52 3.73
N VAL A 335 14.24 1.94 2.72
CA VAL A 335 13.62 1.21 1.60
C VAL A 335 13.74 -0.28 1.86
N GLN A 336 12.63 -1.00 1.71
CA GLN A 336 12.61 -2.45 1.71
C GLN A 336 12.45 -2.97 0.28
N GLN A 337 13.04 -4.13 0.02
CA GLN A 337 12.81 -4.91 -1.19
C GLN A 337 12.21 -6.26 -0.81
N LEU A 338 11.22 -6.69 -1.57
CA LEU A 338 10.68 -8.04 -1.50
C LEU A 338 11.53 -8.96 -2.36
N MET A 339 11.98 -10.06 -1.79
CA MET A 339 12.79 -11.08 -2.44
C MET A 339 12.06 -12.41 -2.38
N ASP A 340 11.61 -12.89 -3.52
CA ASP A 340 11.04 -14.23 -3.69
C ASP A 340 12.10 -15.29 -3.38
N LEU A 341 11.75 -16.26 -2.53
CA LEU A 341 12.65 -17.36 -2.17
C LEU A 341 12.45 -18.59 -3.09
N GLY A 342 11.46 -18.57 -3.97
CA GLY A 342 11.23 -19.57 -5.02
C GLY A 342 10.36 -20.76 -4.59
N ASP A 343 9.74 -20.68 -3.42
CA ASP A 343 8.87 -21.70 -2.80
C ASP A 343 7.52 -21.14 -2.33
N GLY A 344 7.16 -19.94 -2.77
CA GLY A 344 5.94 -19.23 -2.37
C GLY A 344 6.17 -18.26 -1.19
N THR A 345 7.30 -18.39 -0.50
CA THR A 345 7.67 -17.52 0.63
C THR A 345 8.48 -16.31 0.17
N CYS A 346 8.58 -15.25 0.97
CA CYS A 346 9.40 -14.10 0.63
C CYS A 346 10.14 -13.51 1.82
N LEU A 347 11.24 -12.80 1.51
CA LEU A 347 11.98 -11.97 2.45
C LEU A 347 11.79 -10.50 2.07
N LYS A 348 11.15 -9.73 2.93
CA LYS A 348 11.18 -8.26 2.88
C LYS A 348 12.43 -7.79 3.63
N VAL A 349 13.37 -7.16 2.96
CA VAL A 349 14.66 -6.78 3.53
C VAL A 349 14.97 -5.32 3.31
N THR A 350 15.46 -4.63 4.35
CA THR A 350 15.94 -3.26 4.24
C THR A 350 17.24 -3.22 3.45
N ILE A 351 17.24 -2.48 2.33
CA ILE A 351 18.34 -2.46 1.37
C ILE A 351 19.04 -1.10 1.27
N ALA A 352 18.34 -0.01 1.59
CA ALA A 352 18.85 1.35 1.43
C ALA A 352 18.18 2.34 2.37
N GLU A 353 18.81 3.49 2.57
CA GLU A 353 18.17 4.69 3.09
C GLU A 353 17.75 5.58 1.93
N TYR A 354 16.67 6.38 2.11
CA TYR A 354 16.29 7.36 1.13
C TYR A 354 16.42 8.81 1.65
N TYR A 355 16.59 9.72 0.70
CA TYR A 355 16.83 11.13 0.94
C TYR A 355 15.90 11.97 0.05
N THR A 356 15.44 13.08 0.58
CA THR A 356 14.63 14.06 -0.16
C THR A 356 15.45 14.72 -1.29
N PRO A 357 14.84 15.46 -2.23
CA PRO A 357 15.56 16.16 -3.31
C PRO A 357 16.74 17.00 -2.83
N ASN A 358 16.63 17.67 -1.69
CA ASN A 358 17.70 18.47 -1.08
C ASN A 358 18.70 17.62 -0.26
N GLY A 359 18.63 16.29 -0.33
CA GLY A 359 19.56 15.38 0.36
C GLY A 359 19.31 15.25 1.86
N ARG A 360 18.13 15.64 2.36
CA ARG A 360 17.78 15.47 3.78
C ARG A 360 17.44 14.01 4.07
N SER A 361 18.07 13.41 5.10
CA SER A 361 17.61 12.13 5.65
C SER A 361 16.44 12.38 6.60
N ILE A 362 15.36 11.63 6.40
CA ILE A 362 14.19 11.65 7.27
C ILE A 362 14.18 10.48 8.26
N ASN A 363 15.13 9.54 8.14
CA ASN A 363 15.18 8.34 8.98
C ASN A 363 15.35 8.71 10.46
N GLY A 364 14.38 8.32 11.30
CA GLY A 364 14.30 8.65 12.72
C GLY A 364 13.98 10.11 13.03
N LYS A 365 13.68 10.94 12.00
CA LYS A 365 13.40 12.38 12.18
C LYS A 365 12.02 12.78 11.69
N GLY A 366 11.58 12.22 10.56
CA GLY A 366 10.37 12.64 9.87
C GLY A 366 10.53 13.89 9.02
N VAL A 367 9.43 14.36 8.46
CA VAL A 367 9.27 15.64 7.78
C VAL A 367 8.58 16.59 8.75
N GLU A 368 9.26 17.68 9.11
CA GLU A 368 8.69 18.73 9.95
C GLU A 368 7.73 19.58 9.10
N PRO A 369 6.53 19.92 9.62
CA PRO A 369 5.58 20.74 8.87
C PRO A 369 6.07 22.20 8.73
N ASP A 370 5.65 22.88 7.65
CA ASP A 370 5.82 24.33 7.48
C ASP A 370 4.85 25.12 8.37
N VAL A 371 3.68 24.53 8.64
CA VAL A 371 2.64 25.07 9.51
C VAL A 371 2.26 23.99 10.54
N GLU A 372 2.80 24.14 11.75
CA GLU A 372 2.55 23.19 12.84
C GLU A 372 1.16 23.39 13.43
N VAL A 373 0.34 22.32 13.39
CA VAL A 373 -1.04 22.32 13.93
C VAL A 373 -1.31 20.96 14.56
N GLU A 374 -1.47 20.94 15.87
CA GLU A 374 -1.94 19.78 16.61
C GLU A 374 -3.43 19.53 16.34
N TYR A 375 -3.82 18.29 16.11
CA TYR A 375 -5.23 17.94 15.98
C TYR A 375 -5.96 18.17 17.31
N GLN A 376 -7.08 18.87 17.26
CA GLN A 376 -7.93 19.13 18.41
C GLN A 376 -9.32 18.55 18.16
N TYR A 377 -9.68 17.54 18.96
CA TYR A 377 -11.02 16.99 18.90
C TYR A 377 -12.01 17.96 19.59
N ASP A 378 -13.05 18.32 18.87
CA ASP A 378 -14.15 19.18 19.39
C ASP A 378 -15.35 18.29 19.76
N GLU A 379 -15.63 18.15 21.06
CA GLU A 379 -16.75 17.36 21.54
C GLU A 379 -18.12 17.94 21.13
N GLU A 380 -18.22 19.27 20.96
CA GLU A 380 -19.45 19.93 20.55
C GLU A 380 -19.68 19.83 19.04
N ASN A 381 -18.60 19.70 18.26
CA ASN A 381 -18.63 19.50 16.81
C ASN A 381 -17.64 18.41 16.36
N PRO A 382 -18.00 17.13 16.52
CA PRO A 382 -17.10 15.99 16.18
C PRO A 382 -16.67 15.93 14.71
N LYS A 383 -17.28 16.74 13.85
CA LYS A 383 -16.90 16.87 12.42
C LYS A 383 -15.93 18.01 12.15
N ALA A 384 -15.60 18.83 13.17
CA ALA A 384 -14.61 19.88 13.02
C ALA A 384 -13.20 19.26 12.81
N ASP A 385 -12.45 19.84 11.90
CA ASP A 385 -11.07 19.43 11.59
C ASP A 385 -10.20 20.69 11.49
N ASN A 386 -9.65 21.07 12.63
CA ASN A 386 -8.81 22.28 12.73
C ASN A 386 -7.54 22.21 11.86
N GLN A 387 -7.03 21.03 11.56
CA GLN A 387 -5.89 20.87 10.66
C GLN A 387 -6.31 21.10 9.20
N LEU A 388 -7.47 20.56 8.78
CA LEU A 388 -8.02 20.81 7.45
C LEU A 388 -8.40 22.30 7.29
N ASP A 389 -8.99 22.93 8.29
CA ASP A 389 -9.31 24.38 8.28
C ASP A 389 -8.05 25.21 8.08
N GLN A 390 -6.95 24.86 8.75
CA GLN A 390 -5.67 25.52 8.57
C GLN A 390 -5.10 25.33 7.16
N ALA A 391 -5.19 24.12 6.60
CA ALA A 391 -4.74 23.83 5.23
C ALA A 391 -5.55 24.64 4.20
N LEU A 392 -6.88 24.71 4.37
CA LEU A 392 -7.76 25.53 3.55
C LEU A 392 -7.36 27.02 3.61
N SER A 393 -7.12 27.54 4.81
CA SER A 393 -6.68 28.90 5.02
C SER A 393 -5.32 29.20 4.35
N THR A 394 -4.39 28.24 4.43
CA THR A 394 -3.05 28.35 3.83
C THR A 394 -3.15 28.43 2.31
N VAL A 395 -3.88 27.52 1.67
CA VAL A 395 -4.07 27.51 0.21
C VAL A 395 -4.83 28.75 -0.26
N GLN A 396 -5.87 29.17 0.48
CA GLN A 396 -6.64 30.37 0.14
C GLN A 396 -5.79 31.66 0.22
N GLY A 397 -4.88 31.74 1.19
CA GLY A 397 -3.91 32.83 1.32
C GLY A 397 -3.02 32.94 0.08
N GLU A 398 -2.42 31.82 -0.35
CA GLU A 398 -1.54 31.78 -1.53
C GLU A 398 -2.29 32.07 -2.84
N ILE A 399 -3.56 31.62 -2.99
CA ILE A 399 -4.41 31.99 -4.14
C ILE A 399 -4.60 33.51 -4.19
N SER A 400 -4.88 34.15 -3.04
CA SER A 400 -5.10 35.61 -2.94
C SER A 400 -3.86 36.40 -3.30
N GLU A 401 -2.69 35.98 -2.83
CA GLU A 401 -1.39 36.59 -3.14
C GLU A 401 -1.05 36.48 -4.63
N SER A 402 -1.28 35.30 -5.23
CA SER A 402 -1.03 35.08 -6.65
C SER A 402 -1.90 35.95 -7.56
N THR A 403 -3.12 36.27 -7.10
CA THR A 403 -4.08 37.10 -7.83
C THR A 403 -3.72 38.59 -7.75
N GLN A 404 -3.14 39.06 -6.63
CA GLN A 404 -2.72 40.45 -6.44
C GLN A 404 -1.42 40.79 -7.18
N ASN A 405 -0.60 39.80 -7.49
CA ASN A 405 0.69 39.98 -8.19
C ASN A 405 0.58 39.84 -9.72
N ARG A 406 -0.60 39.66 -10.25
CA ARG A 406 -0.91 39.62 -11.70
C ARG A 406 -1.55 40.91 -12.14
#